data_86b9987d4b8a79ccabc8aa39f8532b41
#
_entry.id   86b9987d4b8a79ccabc8aa39f8532b41
#
_cell.length_a   1.000
_cell.length_b   1.000
_cell.length_c   1.000
_cell.angle_alpha   90.00
_cell.angle_beta   90.00
_cell.angle_gamma   90.00
#
_symmetry.space_group_name_H-M   'P 1'
#
loop_
_entity.id
_entity.type
_entity.pdbx_description
1 polymer ?
#
loop_
_entity_poly.entity_id
_entity_poly.type
_entity_poly.pdbx_seq_one_letter_code
_entity_poly.pdbx_strand_id
1 'polypeptide(L)'
;IYMAILTFVMFTVWALVRSFMNRPAGDYETEVCDIRLKDEKYDEAIDAANKALEKTPNHRGAMMCKALVFISQKKYIEANEELSSLIIFLEKNLEKDDKTGIGTLAAAYANRGIIKDRNKNYTGALEDYVKALGIDYEAVAGPGLGTVILNYKYKSSSVKERALYLNEQLQLPEEERVLSIKELDDGQVMHK
;
A
#
# COMPACT_ATOMS: atom_id res chain seq x y z
N ILE A 1 38.12 27.80 11.19
CA ILE A 1 36.64 27.84 11.13
C ILE A 1 36.17 27.78 9.66
N TYR A 2 36.62 28.66 8.76
CA TYR A 2 36.17 28.68 7.34
C TYR A 2 36.49 27.38 6.60
N MET A 3 37.67 26.80 6.78
CA MET A 3 38.02 25.49 6.18
C MET A 3 37.11 24.36 6.65
N ALA A 4 36.77 24.30 7.94
CA ALA A 4 35.85 23.28 8.45
C ALA A 4 34.43 23.43 7.89
N ILE A 5 33.94 24.66 7.73
CA ILE A 5 32.65 24.93 7.12
C ILE A 5 32.65 24.50 5.64
N LEU A 6 33.71 24.85 4.89
CA LEU A 6 33.84 24.48 3.49
C LEU A 6 33.86 22.95 3.30
N THR A 7 34.65 22.24 4.15
CA THR A 7 34.73 20.77 4.12
C THR A 7 33.37 20.14 4.43
N PHE A 8 32.64 20.67 5.42
CA PHE A 8 31.31 20.18 5.77
C PHE A 8 30.31 20.38 4.62
N VAL A 9 30.31 21.57 3.99
CA VAL A 9 29.45 21.86 2.82
C VAL A 9 29.79 20.92 1.66
N MET A 10 31.06 20.73 1.34
CA MET A 10 31.50 19.82 0.27
C MET A 10 31.07 18.37 0.56
N PHE A 11 31.19 17.91 1.80
CA PHE A 11 30.80 16.56 2.20
C PHE A 11 29.27 16.37 2.13
N THR A 12 28.49 17.35 2.58
CA THR A 12 27.02 17.29 2.48
C THR A 12 26.55 17.31 1.04
N VAL A 13 27.11 18.17 0.18
CA VAL A 13 26.80 18.20 -1.25
C VAL A 13 27.19 16.86 -1.92
N TRP A 14 28.38 16.34 -1.62
CA TRP A 14 28.80 15.04 -2.15
C TRP A 14 27.88 13.89 -1.72
N ALA A 15 27.48 13.86 -0.42
CA ALA A 15 26.56 12.85 0.11
C ALA A 15 25.19 12.93 -0.58
N LEU A 16 24.66 14.14 -0.81
CA LEU A 16 23.40 14.35 -1.52
C LEU A 16 23.49 13.92 -2.98
N VAL A 17 24.56 14.30 -3.69
CA VAL A 17 24.79 13.88 -5.08
C VAL A 17 24.92 12.36 -5.17
N ARG A 18 25.69 11.75 -4.28
CA ARG A 18 25.86 10.29 -4.24
C ARG A 18 24.55 9.56 -3.94
N SER A 19 23.74 10.08 -3.02
CA SER A 19 22.39 9.53 -2.73
C SER A 19 21.48 9.59 -3.94
N PHE A 20 21.52 10.69 -4.67
CA PHE A 20 20.73 10.85 -5.90
C PHE A 20 21.21 9.93 -7.04
N MET A 21 22.53 9.82 -7.21
CA MET A 21 23.13 8.98 -8.29
C MET A 21 22.98 7.47 -8.03
N ASN A 22 22.86 7.05 -6.78
CA ASN A 22 22.75 5.65 -6.40
C ASN A 22 21.29 5.19 -6.19
N ARG A 23 20.30 5.97 -6.63
CA ARG A 23 18.91 5.52 -6.59
C ARG A 23 18.71 4.32 -7.51
N PRO A 24 18.00 3.27 -7.04
CA PRO A 24 17.60 2.17 -7.91
C PRO A 24 16.81 2.67 -9.12
N ALA A 25 16.98 1.97 -10.25
CA ALA A 25 16.25 2.35 -11.46
C ALA A 25 14.74 2.16 -11.25
N GLY A 26 13.97 3.20 -11.58
CA GLY A 26 12.52 3.22 -11.41
C GLY A 26 12.03 3.92 -10.14
N ASP A 27 12.89 4.13 -9.13
CA ASP A 27 12.48 4.79 -7.88
C ASP A 27 11.98 6.22 -8.10
N TYR A 28 12.65 6.99 -8.96
CA TYR A 28 12.23 8.35 -9.26
C TYR A 28 10.85 8.40 -9.91
N GLU A 29 10.59 7.54 -10.88
CA GLU A 29 9.31 7.45 -11.57
C GLU A 29 8.20 6.97 -10.62
N THR A 30 8.55 6.07 -9.69
CA THR A 30 7.63 5.64 -8.64
C THR A 30 7.24 6.79 -7.71
N GLU A 31 8.20 7.62 -7.30
CA GLU A 31 7.94 8.82 -6.51
C GLU A 31 7.05 9.82 -7.27
N VAL A 32 7.28 10.00 -8.57
CA VAL A 32 6.40 10.81 -9.43
C VAL A 32 4.99 10.22 -9.48
N CYS A 33 4.85 8.90 -9.62
CA CYS A 33 3.54 8.24 -9.57
C CYS A 33 2.79 8.57 -8.27
N ASP A 34 3.46 8.48 -7.13
CA ASP A 34 2.88 8.77 -5.82
C ASP A 34 2.42 10.22 -5.67
N ILE A 35 3.22 11.16 -6.19
CA ILE A 35 2.86 12.59 -6.20
C ILE A 35 1.63 12.81 -7.08
N ARG A 36 1.61 12.24 -8.30
CA ARG A 36 0.48 12.38 -9.23
C ARG A 36 -0.79 11.73 -8.71
N LEU A 37 -0.67 10.58 -8.02
CA LEU A 37 -1.80 9.93 -7.35
C LEU A 37 -2.40 10.85 -6.27
N LYS A 38 -1.57 11.50 -5.45
CA LYS A 38 -2.03 12.47 -4.44
C LYS A 38 -2.69 13.70 -5.05
N ASP A 39 -2.21 14.13 -6.21
CA ASP A 39 -2.76 15.24 -6.98
C ASP A 39 -4.01 14.83 -7.78
N GLU A 40 -4.47 13.58 -7.68
CA GLU A 40 -5.57 12.98 -8.45
C GLU A 40 -5.35 13.00 -9.98
N LYS A 41 -4.10 13.14 -10.41
CA LYS A 41 -3.69 13.11 -11.82
C LYS A 41 -3.41 11.68 -12.26
N TYR A 42 -4.46 10.90 -12.35
CA TYR A 42 -4.38 9.44 -12.50
C TYR A 42 -3.66 8.99 -13.77
N ASP A 43 -3.87 9.65 -14.91
CA ASP A 43 -3.21 9.27 -16.17
C ASP A 43 -1.70 9.52 -16.09
N GLU A 44 -1.29 10.69 -15.53
CA GLU A 44 0.12 11.00 -15.32
C GLU A 44 0.76 10.02 -14.31
N ALA A 45 0.01 9.57 -13.30
CA ALA A 45 0.48 8.59 -12.33
C ALA A 45 0.70 7.22 -12.99
N ILE A 46 -0.23 6.75 -13.82
CA ILE A 46 -0.08 5.50 -14.59
C ILE A 46 1.12 5.57 -15.53
N ASP A 47 1.30 6.68 -16.25
CA ASP A 47 2.46 6.88 -17.14
C ASP A 47 3.78 6.81 -16.38
N ALA A 48 3.84 7.44 -15.20
CA ALA A 48 5.02 7.39 -14.35
C ALA A 48 5.30 5.95 -13.84
N ALA A 49 4.27 5.24 -13.38
CA ALA A 49 4.41 3.84 -12.96
C ALA A 49 4.89 2.94 -14.11
N ASN A 50 4.35 3.11 -15.33
CA ASN A 50 4.77 2.34 -16.49
C ASN A 50 6.24 2.62 -16.85
N LYS A 51 6.69 3.87 -16.80
CA LYS A 51 8.11 4.23 -17.00
C LYS A 51 9.03 3.59 -15.97
N ALA A 52 8.58 3.48 -14.71
CA ALA A 52 9.32 2.76 -13.68
C ALA A 52 9.45 1.27 -14.02
N LEU A 53 8.35 0.64 -14.48
CA LEU A 53 8.30 -0.78 -14.85
C LEU A 53 9.08 -1.08 -16.13
N GLU A 54 9.20 -0.14 -17.07
CA GLU A 54 10.08 -0.24 -18.23
C GLU A 54 11.57 -0.32 -17.82
N LYS A 55 11.97 0.47 -16.79
CA LYS A 55 13.33 0.47 -16.26
C LYS A 55 13.63 -0.76 -15.40
N THR A 56 12.66 -1.14 -14.57
CA THR A 56 12.79 -2.27 -13.65
C THR A 56 11.50 -3.07 -13.69
N PRO A 57 11.40 -4.12 -14.49
CA PRO A 57 10.27 -5.04 -14.47
C PRO A 57 10.06 -5.58 -13.05
N ASN A 58 8.82 -5.63 -12.59
CA ASN A 58 8.45 -6.00 -11.23
C ASN A 58 8.96 -5.03 -10.13
N HIS A 59 9.13 -3.75 -10.45
CA HIS A 59 9.42 -2.73 -9.44
C HIS A 59 8.24 -2.62 -8.47
N ARG A 60 8.40 -3.19 -7.26
CA ARG A 60 7.30 -3.36 -6.28
C ARG A 60 6.54 -2.06 -5.95
N GLY A 61 7.27 -0.94 -5.81
CA GLY A 61 6.66 0.36 -5.55
C GLY A 61 5.81 0.86 -6.72
N ALA A 62 6.27 0.66 -7.96
CA ALA A 62 5.54 1.06 -9.15
C ALA A 62 4.28 0.22 -9.36
N MET A 63 4.35 -1.10 -9.14
CA MET A 63 3.19 -2.00 -9.18
C MET A 63 2.17 -1.60 -8.11
N MET A 64 2.61 -1.31 -6.89
CA MET A 64 1.73 -0.84 -5.82
C MET A 64 1.09 0.50 -6.19
N CYS A 65 1.87 1.50 -6.62
CA CYS A 65 1.32 2.80 -7.01
C CYS A 65 0.26 2.66 -8.11
N LYS A 66 0.53 1.87 -9.16
CA LYS A 66 -0.40 1.60 -10.25
C LYS A 66 -1.70 0.95 -9.75
N ALA A 67 -1.61 -0.02 -8.85
CA ALA A 67 -2.77 -0.64 -8.21
C ALA A 67 -3.60 0.39 -7.42
N LEU A 68 -2.94 1.26 -6.64
CA LEU A 68 -3.61 2.32 -5.88
C LEU A 68 -4.31 3.34 -6.78
N VAL A 69 -3.72 3.68 -7.93
CA VAL A 69 -4.37 4.52 -8.95
C VAL A 69 -5.65 3.86 -9.45
N PHE A 70 -5.60 2.58 -9.82
CA PHE A 70 -6.80 1.85 -10.26
C PHE A 70 -7.88 1.76 -9.18
N ILE A 71 -7.51 1.56 -7.90
CA ILE A 71 -8.47 1.59 -6.80
C ILE A 71 -9.14 2.97 -6.68
N SER A 72 -8.36 4.05 -6.79
CA SER A 72 -8.86 5.43 -6.74
C SER A 72 -9.83 5.74 -7.88
N GLN A 73 -9.59 5.18 -9.07
CA GLN A 73 -10.49 5.25 -10.22
C GLN A 73 -11.66 4.24 -10.15
N LYS A 74 -11.75 3.42 -9.11
CA LYS A 74 -12.73 2.31 -8.98
C LYS A 74 -12.61 1.25 -10.09
N LYS A 75 -11.46 1.15 -10.74
CA LYS A 75 -11.11 0.10 -11.70
C LYS A 75 -10.64 -1.14 -10.94
N TYR A 76 -11.59 -1.83 -10.30
CA TYR A 76 -11.27 -2.90 -9.35
C TYR A 76 -10.72 -4.16 -9.99
N ILE A 77 -11.03 -4.43 -11.26
CA ILE A 77 -10.51 -5.57 -12.01
C ILE A 77 -9.01 -5.37 -12.23
N GLU A 78 -8.64 -4.25 -12.83
CA GLU A 78 -7.24 -3.90 -13.11
C GLU A 78 -6.41 -3.80 -11.81
N ALA A 79 -6.99 -3.22 -10.77
CA ALA A 79 -6.34 -3.14 -9.46
C ALA A 79 -6.08 -4.53 -8.86
N ASN A 80 -7.04 -5.45 -8.95
CA ASN A 80 -6.89 -6.82 -8.47
C ASN A 80 -5.82 -7.60 -9.24
N GLU A 81 -5.71 -7.40 -10.54
CA GLU A 81 -4.68 -8.02 -11.39
C GLU A 81 -3.28 -7.53 -11.00
N GLU A 82 -3.08 -6.23 -10.85
CA GLU A 82 -1.80 -5.65 -10.43
C GLU A 82 -1.39 -6.11 -9.02
N LEU A 83 -2.32 -6.10 -8.05
CA LEU A 83 -2.03 -6.57 -6.70
C LEU A 83 -1.75 -8.07 -6.67
N SER A 84 -2.46 -8.88 -7.45
CA SER A 84 -2.21 -10.32 -7.52
C SER A 84 -0.84 -10.60 -8.13
N SER A 85 -0.44 -9.88 -9.18
CA SER A 85 0.88 -9.98 -9.77
C SER A 85 1.99 -9.58 -8.79
N LEU A 86 1.79 -8.50 -8.05
CA LEU A 86 2.71 -8.04 -7.00
C LEU A 86 2.85 -9.07 -5.87
N ILE A 87 1.74 -9.62 -5.40
CA ILE A 87 1.74 -10.67 -4.35
C ILE A 87 2.53 -11.89 -4.82
N ILE A 88 2.23 -12.42 -6.00
CA ILE A 88 2.94 -13.58 -6.56
C ILE A 88 4.45 -13.32 -6.68
N PHE A 89 4.82 -12.12 -7.14
CA PHE A 89 6.22 -11.73 -7.25
C PHE A 89 6.90 -11.68 -5.89
N LEU A 90 6.28 -11.03 -4.90
CA LEU A 90 6.86 -10.91 -3.56
C LEU A 90 6.92 -12.25 -2.84
N GLU A 91 5.87 -13.06 -2.87
CA GLU A 91 5.89 -14.39 -2.24
C GLU A 91 7.03 -15.29 -2.76
N LYS A 92 7.39 -15.13 -4.03
CA LYS A 92 8.45 -15.91 -4.65
C LYS A 92 9.86 -15.38 -4.37
N ASN A 93 10.00 -14.05 -4.23
CA ASN A 93 11.31 -13.39 -4.27
C ASN A 93 11.67 -12.65 -2.98
N LEU A 94 10.77 -12.63 -1.97
CA LEU A 94 10.99 -11.87 -0.75
C LEU A 94 12.04 -12.52 0.14
N GLU A 95 13.05 -11.75 0.52
CA GLU A 95 14.04 -12.16 1.51
C GLU A 95 13.51 -11.94 2.94
N LYS A 96 13.96 -12.76 3.89
CA LYS A 96 13.44 -12.76 5.28
C LYS A 96 13.72 -11.46 6.04
N ASP A 97 14.75 -10.73 5.66
CA ASP A 97 15.19 -9.48 6.26
C ASP A 97 14.74 -8.22 5.48
N ASP A 98 14.06 -8.39 4.34
CA ASP A 98 13.50 -7.30 3.56
C ASP A 98 12.21 -6.75 4.19
N LYS A 99 12.39 -5.94 5.26
CA LYS A 99 11.26 -5.32 5.99
C LYS A 99 10.34 -4.51 5.08
N THR A 100 10.90 -3.79 4.10
CA THR A 100 10.10 -3.00 3.16
C THR A 100 9.26 -3.90 2.27
N GLY A 101 9.82 -4.99 1.77
CA GLY A 101 9.10 -5.98 0.97
C GLY A 101 8.01 -6.70 1.77
N ILE A 102 8.29 -7.04 3.04
CA ILE A 102 7.31 -7.63 3.96
C ILE A 102 6.12 -6.68 4.15
N GLY A 103 6.37 -5.39 4.45
CA GLY A 103 5.32 -4.40 4.57
C GLY A 103 4.53 -4.19 3.26
N THR A 104 5.23 -4.19 2.11
CA THR A 104 4.57 -4.09 0.80
C THR A 104 3.67 -5.30 0.52
N LEU A 105 4.11 -6.51 0.88
CA LEU A 105 3.29 -7.72 0.73
C LEU A 105 2.04 -7.68 1.60
N ALA A 106 2.17 -7.26 2.86
CA ALA A 106 1.03 -7.07 3.75
C ALA A 106 0.05 -6.03 3.20
N ALA A 107 0.56 -4.88 2.73
CA ALA A 107 -0.24 -3.83 2.12
C ALA A 107 -0.96 -4.31 0.84
N ALA A 108 -0.30 -5.11 0.01
CA ALA A 108 -0.89 -5.67 -1.21
C ALA A 108 -2.08 -6.60 -0.89
N TYR A 109 -1.93 -7.48 0.10
CA TYR A 109 -3.03 -8.32 0.58
C TYR A 109 -4.16 -7.47 1.17
N ALA A 110 -3.85 -6.48 2.01
CA ALA A 110 -4.86 -5.60 2.60
C ALA A 110 -5.69 -4.87 1.53
N ASN A 111 -5.02 -4.26 0.55
CA ASN A 111 -5.68 -3.57 -0.55
C ASN A 111 -6.52 -4.50 -1.43
N ARG A 112 -6.03 -5.73 -1.71
CA ARG A 112 -6.81 -6.72 -2.44
C ARG A 112 -8.03 -7.19 -1.65
N GLY A 113 -7.90 -7.34 -0.34
CA GLY A 113 -9.01 -7.57 0.56
C GLY A 113 -10.08 -6.48 0.48
N ILE A 114 -9.66 -5.20 0.48
CA ILE A 114 -10.57 -4.05 0.31
C ILE A 114 -11.33 -4.12 -1.04
N ILE A 115 -10.64 -4.48 -2.12
CA ILE A 115 -11.29 -4.63 -3.44
C ILE A 115 -12.33 -5.77 -3.40
N LYS A 116 -11.98 -6.91 -2.84
CA LYS A 116 -12.89 -8.06 -2.72
C LYS A 116 -14.11 -7.71 -1.87
N ASP A 117 -13.90 -6.99 -0.76
CA ASP A 117 -14.96 -6.51 0.14
C ASP A 117 -15.95 -5.57 -0.60
N ARG A 118 -15.43 -4.58 -1.33
CA ARG A 118 -16.22 -3.67 -2.16
C ARG A 118 -17.00 -4.40 -3.26
N ASN A 119 -16.45 -5.50 -3.75
CA ASN A 119 -17.10 -6.39 -4.73
C ASN A 119 -18.00 -7.46 -4.08
N LYS A 120 -18.27 -7.35 -2.76
CA LYS A 120 -19.09 -8.27 -1.98
C LYS A 120 -18.58 -9.72 -1.93
N ASN A 121 -17.30 -9.94 -2.24
CA ASN A 121 -16.62 -11.21 -2.01
C ASN A 121 -16.04 -11.23 -0.58
N TYR A 122 -16.91 -11.30 0.40
CA TYR A 122 -16.56 -11.14 1.81
C TYR A 122 -15.66 -12.25 2.34
N THR A 123 -15.86 -13.48 1.90
CA THR A 123 -14.99 -14.61 2.27
C THR A 123 -13.57 -14.41 1.75
N GLY A 124 -13.43 -14.08 0.46
CA GLY A 124 -12.11 -13.80 -0.11
C GLY A 124 -11.46 -12.53 0.45
N ALA A 125 -12.26 -11.54 0.87
CA ALA A 125 -11.77 -10.37 1.58
C ALA A 125 -11.19 -10.74 2.95
N LEU A 126 -11.91 -11.53 3.73
CA LEU A 126 -11.45 -12.02 5.03
C LEU A 126 -10.16 -12.81 4.92
N GLU A 127 -10.04 -13.70 3.92
CA GLU A 127 -8.80 -14.47 3.67
C GLU A 127 -7.60 -13.54 3.43
N ASP A 128 -7.76 -12.51 2.60
CA ASP A 128 -6.69 -11.56 2.31
C ASP A 128 -6.36 -10.67 3.53
N TYR A 129 -7.36 -10.23 4.29
CA TYR A 129 -7.13 -9.48 5.52
C TYR A 129 -6.38 -10.29 6.58
N VAL A 130 -6.73 -11.56 6.77
CA VAL A 130 -6.03 -12.46 7.70
C VAL A 130 -4.58 -12.67 7.27
N LYS A 131 -4.32 -12.85 5.97
CA LYS A 131 -2.96 -12.94 5.44
C LYS A 131 -2.16 -11.66 5.68
N ALA A 132 -2.74 -10.49 5.38
CA ALA A 132 -2.10 -9.21 5.61
C ALA A 132 -1.67 -9.02 7.07
N LEU A 133 -2.59 -9.28 8.01
CA LEU A 133 -2.34 -9.20 9.45
C LEU A 133 -1.31 -10.21 9.95
N GLY A 134 -1.25 -11.39 9.34
CA GLY A 134 -0.27 -12.42 9.67
C GLY A 134 1.14 -12.12 9.14
N ILE A 135 1.26 -11.34 8.07
CA ILE A 135 2.55 -10.96 7.46
C ILE A 135 3.16 -9.78 8.23
N ASP A 136 2.43 -8.69 8.38
CA ASP A 136 2.88 -7.50 9.11
C ASP A 136 1.68 -6.80 9.75
N TYR A 137 1.45 -7.14 11.02
CA TYR A 137 0.34 -6.58 11.78
C TYR A 137 0.45 -5.06 11.94
N GLU A 138 1.65 -4.54 12.20
CA GLU A 138 1.85 -3.11 12.46
C GLU A 138 1.62 -2.27 11.21
N ALA A 139 2.01 -2.78 10.04
CA ALA A 139 1.83 -2.08 8.77
C ALA A 139 0.35 -1.93 8.38
N VAL A 140 -0.53 -2.85 8.76
CA VAL A 140 -1.91 -2.91 8.24
C VAL A 140 -3.01 -2.81 9.31
N ALA A 141 -2.69 -2.94 10.60
CA ALA A 141 -3.70 -2.87 11.66
C ALA A 141 -4.35 -1.48 11.85
N GLY A 142 -3.79 -0.47 11.20
CA GLY A 142 -4.26 0.91 11.28
C GLY A 142 -3.34 1.81 12.12
N PRO A 143 -3.59 3.12 12.13
CA PRO A 143 -2.74 4.06 12.85
C PRO A 143 -2.78 3.78 14.35
N GLY A 144 -1.60 3.72 14.98
CA GLY A 144 -1.48 3.60 16.43
C GLY A 144 -2.17 4.75 17.18
N LEU A 145 -2.53 4.51 18.44
CA LEU A 145 -3.23 5.47 19.30
C LEU A 145 -2.63 6.89 19.28
N GLY A 146 -1.29 7.01 19.21
CA GLY A 146 -0.61 8.30 19.13
C GLY A 146 -0.94 9.10 17.88
N THR A 147 -1.06 8.45 16.73
CA THR A 147 -1.41 9.09 15.45
C THR A 147 -2.87 9.52 15.41
N VAL A 148 -3.76 8.74 16.04
CA VAL A 148 -5.20 9.07 16.15
C VAL A 148 -5.39 10.31 17.02
N ILE A 149 -4.65 10.43 18.14
CA ILE A 149 -4.74 11.58 19.05
C ILE A 149 -4.19 12.86 18.41
N LEU A 150 -3.08 12.77 17.67
CA LEU A 150 -2.42 13.94 17.07
C LEU A 150 -3.12 14.49 15.83
N ASN A 151 -3.80 13.65 15.04
CA ASN A 151 -4.35 14.07 13.74
C ASN A 151 -5.87 14.30 13.74
N TYR A 152 -6.57 14.15 14.86
CA TYR A 152 -8.04 14.32 14.95
C TYR A 152 -8.84 13.56 13.86
N LYS A 153 -8.22 12.58 13.18
CA LYS A 153 -8.90 11.74 12.19
C LYS A 153 -9.66 10.63 12.91
N TYR A 154 -10.91 10.90 13.11
CA TYR A 154 -11.89 9.94 13.60
C TYR A 154 -11.99 8.73 12.65
N LYS A 155 -11.75 7.54 13.22
CA LYS A 155 -12.10 6.22 12.67
C LYS A 155 -11.73 5.96 11.20
N SER A 156 -10.47 5.70 10.93
CA SER A 156 -10.18 4.77 9.85
C SER A 156 -10.50 3.35 10.34
N SER A 157 -11.41 2.66 9.68
CA SER A 157 -11.62 1.23 9.90
C SER A 157 -10.31 0.52 9.60
N SER A 158 -9.70 -0.11 10.60
CA SER A 158 -8.49 -0.88 10.40
C SER A 158 -8.85 -2.20 9.70
N VAL A 159 -7.91 -2.74 8.94
CA VAL A 159 -8.03 -4.10 8.37
C VAL A 159 -8.41 -5.10 9.45
N LYS A 160 -7.87 -4.95 10.65
CA LYS A 160 -8.21 -5.79 11.81
C LYS A 160 -9.68 -5.70 12.20
N GLU A 161 -10.23 -4.50 12.34
CA GLU A 161 -11.64 -4.33 12.74
C GLU A 161 -12.56 -4.93 11.69
N ARG A 162 -12.26 -4.70 10.42
CA ARG A 162 -13.05 -5.28 9.33
C ARG A 162 -12.93 -6.79 9.25
N ALA A 163 -11.73 -7.34 9.44
CA ALA A 163 -11.51 -8.79 9.47
C ALA A 163 -12.27 -9.46 10.63
N LEU A 164 -12.23 -8.87 11.83
CA LEU A 164 -12.98 -9.39 12.99
C LEU A 164 -14.47 -9.35 12.71
N TYR A 165 -14.98 -8.24 12.21
CA TYR A 165 -16.40 -8.10 11.87
C TYR A 165 -16.85 -9.13 10.83
N LEU A 166 -16.13 -9.27 9.74
CA LEU A 166 -16.46 -10.26 8.70
C LEU A 166 -16.39 -11.69 9.23
N ASN A 167 -15.39 -11.98 10.08
CA ASN A 167 -15.27 -13.31 10.68
C ASN A 167 -16.48 -13.66 11.56
N GLU A 168 -16.97 -12.71 12.36
CA GLU A 168 -18.17 -12.89 13.18
C GLU A 168 -19.42 -13.08 12.30
N GLN A 169 -19.61 -12.22 11.31
CA GLN A 169 -20.79 -12.25 10.44
C GLN A 169 -20.85 -13.53 9.59
N LEU A 170 -19.72 -14.01 9.08
CA LEU A 170 -19.68 -15.22 8.25
C LEU A 170 -19.95 -16.53 9.03
N GLN A 171 -19.88 -16.48 10.36
CA GLN A 171 -20.28 -17.62 11.23
C GLN A 171 -21.80 -17.68 11.47
N LEU A 172 -22.54 -16.61 11.22
CA LEU A 172 -23.98 -16.60 11.37
C LEU A 172 -24.69 -17.31 10.20
N PRO A 173 -25.92 -17.79 10.39
CA PRO A 173 -26.79 -18.19 9.30
C PRO A 173 -26.89 -17.10 8.23
N GLU A 174 -27.02 -17.47 6.96
CA GLU A 174 -26.94 -16.52 5.84
C GLU A 174 -27.98 -15.39 5.94
N GLU A 175 -29.18 -15.71 6.41
CA GLU A 175 -30.30 -14.78 6.63
C GLU A 175 -30.08 -13.76 7.75
N GLU A 176 -29.14 -14.03 8.68
CA GLU A 176 -28.83 -13.14 9.81
C GLU A 176 -27.62 -12.25 9.55
N ARG A 177 -26.89 -12.46 8.42
CA ARG A 177 -25.67 -11.73 8.12
C ARG A 177 -25.91 -10.29 7.72
N VAL A 178 -25.22 -9.37 8.37
CA VAL A 178 -25.14 -7.97 7.97
C VAL A 178 -23.71 -7.70 7.49
N LEU A 179 -23.43 -7.95 6.21
CA LEU A 179 -22.08 -7.96 5.67
C LEU A 179 -21.56 -6.58 5.25
N SER A 180 -22.46 -5.60 5.00
CA SER A 180 -22.10 -4.22 4.66
C SER A 180 -22.56 -3.27 5.76
N ILE A 181 -21.62 -2.50 6.31
CA ILE A 181 -21.88 -1.45 7.27
C ILE A 181 -21.19 -0.18 6.79
N LYS A 182 -21.96 0.86 6.54
CA LYS A 182 -21.47 2.11 5.97
C LYS A 182 -20.28 2.70 6.74
N GLU A 183 -20.33 2.65 8.07
CA GLU A 183 -19.29 3.19 8.95
C GLU A 183 -17.94 2.45 8.79
N LEU A 184 -17.97 1.14 8.58
CA LEU A 184 -16.78 0.34 8.35
C LEU A 184 -16.32 0.43 6.89
N ASP A 185 -17.26 0.44 5.96
CA ASP A 185 -16.98 0.44 4.52
C ASP A 185 -16.39 1.80 4.07
N ASP A 186 -16.94 2.92 4.55
CA ASP A 186 -16.44 4.28 4.27
C ASP A 186 -15.11 4.56 5.00
N GLY A 187 -14.84 3.86 6.09
CA GLY A 187 -13.62 4.02 6.89
C GLY A 187 -12.39 3.29 6.34
N GLN A 188 -12.54 2.45 5.30
CA GLN A 188 -11.44 1.68 4.74
C GLN A 188 -10.43 2.58 4.01
N VAL A 189 -9.18 2.59 4.48
CA VAL A 189 -8.07 3.36 3.91
C VAL A 189 -7.12 2.42 3.19
N MET A 190 -6.67 2.83 1.98
CA MET A 190 -5.66 2.09 1.22
C MET A 190 -4.32 2.09 1.95
N HIS A 191 -3.60 0.98 1.85
CA HIS A 191 -2.29 0.74 2.45
C HIS A 191 -1.18 0.86 1.41
N LYS A 192 -0.01 1.38 1.86
CA LYS A 192 1.18 1.52 1.00
C LYS A 192 2.43 1.04 1.73
#